data_52b2cba8a9ce340c8505d12a2a8bcbac
#
_entry.id   52b2cba8a9ce340c8505d12a2a8bcbac
#
_cell.length_a   1.000
_cell.length_b   1.000
_cell.length_c   1.000
_cell.angle_alpha   90.00
_cell.angle_beta   90.00
_cell.angle_gamma   90.00
#
_symmetry.space_group_name_H-M   'P 1'
#
loop_
_entity.id
_entity.type
_entity.pdbx_description
1 polymer ?
#
loop_
_entity_poly.entity_id
_entity_poly.type
_entity_poly.pdbx_seq_one_letter_code
_entity_poly.pdbx_strand_id
1 'polypeptide(L)'
;MLTAIQALELTSPAAGEFRGESVLVGDGRPVFGGQLMGQVLMAAAASHGDKVVRSLQIMFPRAGDVARPLEVSVDTLHSGRTMATVGVAVRQGQRHISQATVLLDTEEEDVIRHAPPLPAVGDPEQAKPAENLSHHGAEVRIVGNVDLGDPEQVGPPEVAVWVRWPDAPRGDRARNHAISAWYTDNMLIGAAMRPHAGVGGSMAHASLSTGVVTHTLTFHEASDAADWHLLTNDAAYAGRGRVYGTGRSSRRTGLSCRPSARTR
;
A
#
# COMPACT_ATOMS: atom_id res chain seq x y z
N MET A 1 15.54 -7.87 -13.11
CA MET A 1 14.24 -7.22 -12.84
C MET A 1 14.34 -6.58 -11.48
N LEU A 2 13.99 -5.30 -11.33
CA LEU A 2 14.03 -4.61 -10.03
C LEU A 2 13.02 -5.24 -9.06
N THR A 3 13.41 -5.35 -7.78
CA THR A 3 12.46 -5.70 -6.71
C THR A 3 11.64 -4.47 -6.31
N ALA A 4 10.54 -4.65 -5.57
CA ALA A 4 9.77 -3.54 -5.01
C ALA A 4 10.66 -2.62 -4.15
N ILE A 5 11.54 -3.21 -3.33
CA ILE A 5 12.46 -2.47 -2.46
C ILE A 5 13.43 -1.61 -3.27
N GLN A 6 14.00 -2.15 -4.35
CA GLN A 6 14.90 -1.40 -5.23
C GLN A 6 14.18 -0.28 -5.99
N ALA A 7 12.92 -0.47 -6.37
CA ALA A 7 12.13 0.57 -7.03
C ALA A 7 11.76 1.75 -6.11
N LEU A 8 11.88 1.58 -4.80
CA LEU A 8 11.70 2.66 -3.83
C LEU A 8 12.95 3.55 -3.66
N GLU A 9 14.08 3.16 -4.22
CA GLU A 9 15.28 3.98 -4.21
C GLU A 9 15.16 5.10 -5.23
N LEU A 10 15.18 6.34 -4.73
CA LEU A 10 15.09 7.53 -5.54
C LEU A 10 16.45 8.23 -5.60
N THR A 11 16.82 8.71 -6.78
CA THR A 11 17.93 9.65 -6.93
C THR A 11 17.38 11.09 -6.78
N SER A 12 18.16 11.99 -6.17
CA SER A 12 17.76 13.40 -5.99
C SER A 12 18.69 14.31 -6.78
N PRO A 13 18.28 14.75 -7.98
CA PRO A 13 19.08 15.65 -8.80
C PRO A 13 19.12 17.08 -8.24
N ALA A 14 18.11 17.50 -7.51
CA ALA A 14 18.01 18.81 -6.87
C ALA A 14 17.11 18.74 -5.62
N ALA A 15 17.14 19.78 -4.80
CA ALA A 15 16.27 19.85 -3.61
C ALA A 15 14.80 19.80 -4.03
N GLY A 16 14.05 18.88 -3.42
CA GLY A 16 12.63 18.66 -3.73
C GLY A 16 12.36 17.91 -5.06
N GLU A 17 13.40 17.56 -5.79
CA GLU A 17 13.28 16.81 -7.05
C GLU A 17 13.88 15.41 -6.89
N PHE A 18 13.13 14.41 -7.32
CA PHE A 18 13.53 13.01 -7.24
C PHE A 18 13.24 12.30 -8.57
N ARG A 19 13.97 11.23 -8.82
CA ARG A 19 13.77 10.37 -9.98
C ARG A 19 13.79 8.91 -9.56
N GLY A 20 12.81 8.16 -10.02
CA GLY A 20 12.66 6.73 -9.78
C GLY A 20 12.48 5.95 -11.07
N GLU A 21 12.86 4.68 -11.02
CA GLU A 21 12.62 3.72 -12.08
C GLU A 21 11.35 2.91 -11.78
N SER A 22 10.78 2.31 -12.82
CA SER A 22 9.60 1.45 -12.68
C SER A 22 9.98 -0.02 -12.66
N VAL A 23 9.30 -0.79 -11.81
CA VAL A 23 9.29 -2.24 -11.89
C VAL A 23 8.42 -2.65 -13.07
N LEU A 24 8.93 -3.50 -13.95
CA LEU A 24 8.16 -4.07 -15.04
C LEU A 24 7.20 -5.14 -14.49
N VAL A 25 5.91 -4.85 -14.53
CA VAL A 25 4.84 -5.78 -14.14
C VAL A 25 4.13 -6.27 -15.40
N GLY A 26 4.70 -7.28 -16.04
CA GLY A 26 4.15 -7.87 -17.25
C GLY A 26 4.22 -6.96 -18.49
N ASP A 27 3.98 -7.52 -19.67
CA ASP A 27 4.02 -6.77 -20.93
C ASP A 27 2.82 -5.81 -21.05
N GLY A 28 3.11 -4.53 -21.29
CA GLY A 28 2.12 -3.51 -21.63
C GLY A 28 1.24 -3.02 -20.47
N ARG A 29 1.54 -3.41 -19.21
CA ARG A 29 0.82 -2.86 -18.06
C ARG A 29 1.35 -1.47 -17.68
N PRO A 30 0.47 -0.59 -17.17
CA PRO A 30 0.89 0.71 -16.66
C PRO A 30 1.75 0.55 -15.37
N VAL A 31 2.44 1.64 -15.02
CA VAL A 31 3.10 1.71 -13.69
C VAL A 31 2.08 1.42 -12.61
N PHE A 32 2.44 0.51 -11.71
CA PHE A 32 1.56 0.08 -10.62
C PHE A 32 1.30 1.22 -9.62
N GLY A 33 0.03 1.42 -9.22
CA GLY A 33 -0.34 2.50 -8.31
C GLY A 33 0.34 2.39 -6.95
N GLY A 34 0.49 1.18 -6.43
CA GLY A 34 1.24 0.92 -5.19
C GLY A 34 2.70 1.36 -5.27
N GLN A 35 3.37 1.20 -6.42
CA GLN A 35 4.71 1.72 -6.65
C GLN A 35 4.74 3.25 -6.58
N LEU A 36 3.79 3.92 -7.25
CA LEU A 36 3.67 5.38 -7.21
C LEU A 36 3.46 5.89 -5.78
N MET A 37 2.61 5.23 -5.00
CA MET A 37 2.41 5.54 -3.58
C MET A 37 3.72 5.39 -2.79
N GLY A 38 4.41 4.28 -2.96
CA GLY A 38 5.68 4.04 -2.27
C GLY A 38 6.74 5.10 -2.59
N GLN A 39 6.92 5.46 -3.85
CA GLN A 39 7.88 6.49 -4.28
C GLN A 39 7.49 7.90 -3.79
N VAL A 40 6.20 8.24 -3.80
CA VAL A 40 5.67 9.48 -3.21
C VAL A 40 6.01 9.57 -1.72
N LEU A 41 5.83 8.49 -0.97
CA LEU A 41 6.14 8.43 0.47
C LEU A 41 7.64 8.57 0.73
N MET A 42 8.48 7.92 -0.08
CA MET A 42 9.94 8.04 0.03
C MET A 42 10.41 9.48 -0.24
N ALA A 43 9.88 10.14 -1.28
CA ALA A 43 10.20 11.53 -1.61
C ALA A 43 9.74 12.50 -0.51
N ALA A 44 8.52 12.31 0.02
CA ALA A 44 8.00 13.11 1.13
C ALA A 44 8.84 12.94 2.40
N ALA A 45 9.20 11.71 2.78
CA ALA A 45 10.04 11.43 3.94
C ALA A 45 11.44 12.05 3.78
N ALA A 46 12.04 11.98 2.59
CA ALA A 46 13.36 12.57 2.32
C ALA A 46 13.36 14.10 2.40
N SER A 47 12.23 14.76 2.12
CA SER A 47 12.11 16.21 2.18
C SER A 47 12.04 16.77 3.61
N HIS A 48 11.61 15.96 4.59
CA HIS A 48 11.43 16.34 6.00
C HIS A 48 11.92 15.21 6.92
N GLY A 49 13.23 14.96 6.91
CA GLY A 49 13.85 13.84 7.62
C GLY A 49 13.75 13.85 9.15
N ASP A 50 13.31 14.98 9.75
CA ASP A 50 13.01 15.12 11.17
C ASP A 50 11.59 14.68 11.54
N LYS A 51 10.76 14.32 10.55
CA LYS A 51 9.36 13.93 10.72
C LYS A 51 9.08 12.60 10.05
N VAL A 52 8.00 11.97 10.46
CA VAL A 52 7.53 10.71 9.91
C VAL A 52 6.24 10.91 9.12
N VAL A 53 6.07 10.15 8.05
CA VAL A 53 4.83 10.18 7.27
C VAL A 53 3.67 9.66 8.13
N ARG A 54 2.61 10.46 8.19
CA ARG A 54 1.38 10.12 8.93
C ARG A 54 0.23 9.75 8.01
N SER A 55 0.02 10.48 6.93
CA SER A 55 -1.02 10.13 5.96
C SER A 55 -0.65 10.52 4.54
N LEU A 56 -1.28 9.82 3.60
CA LEU A 56 -1.20 10.04 2.16
C LEU A 56 -2.61 10.12 1.59
N GLN A 57 -2.86 11.11 0.73
CA GLN A 57 -4.01 11.15 -0.18
C GLN A 57 -3.47 11.33 -1.59
N ILE A 58 -3.81 10.41 -2.50
CA ILE A 58 -3.28 10.41 -3.87
C ILE A 58 -4.40 10.20 -4.88
N MET A 59 -4.27 10.86 -6.04
CA MET A 59 -5.10 10.66 -7.23
C MET A 59 -4.22 10.25 -8.41
N PHE A 60 -4.77 9.39 -9.26
CA PHE A 60 -4.12 8.85 -10.45
C PHE A 60 -4.89 9.29 -11.71
N PRO A 61 -4.65 10.51 -12.24
CA PRO A 61 -5.35 10.99 -13.42
C PRO A 61 -4.96 10.26 -14.71
N ARG A 62 -3.80 9.61 -14.75
CA ARG A 62 -3.29 8.89 -15.92
C ARG A 62 -2.43 7.70 -15.55
N ALA A 63 -2.47 6.68 -16.41
CA ALA A 63 -1.53 5.58 -16.37
C ALA A 63 -0.12 6.04 -16.76
N GLY A 64 0.88 5.63 -15.97
CA GLY A 64 2.30 5.81 -16.26
C GLY A 64 2.82 4.73 -17.23
N ASP A 65 3.85 5.07 -17.99
CA ASP A 65 4.56 4.17 -18.89
C ASP A 65 5.74 3.54 -18.13
N VAL A 66 5.78 2.22 -17.99
CA VAL A 66 6.85 1.51 -17.26
C VAL A 66 8.23 1.63 -17.91
N ALA A 67 8.28 1.94 -19.22
CA ALA A 67 9.54 2.12 -19.94
C ALA A 67 10.19 3.50 -19.74
N ARG A 68 9.51 4.40 -19.03
CA ARG A 68 9.97 5.77 -18.80
C ARG A 68 10.22 6.03 -17.33
N PRO A 69 11.27 6.78 -16.97
CA PRO A 69 11.50 7.15 -15.58
C PRO A 69 10.37 8.02 -15.03
N LEU A 70 10.21 7.97 -13.72
CA LEU A 70 9.26 8.78 -12.98
C LEU A 70 10.01 9.97 -12.37
N GLU A 71 9.51 11.16 -12.65
CA GLU A 71 9.98 12.42 -12.10
C GLU A 71 9.05 12.80 -10.96
N VAL A 72 9.58 12.89 -9.74
CA VAL A 72 8.80 13.16 -8.53
C VAL A 72 9.24 14.52 -7.97
N SER A 73 8.33 15.46 -7.89
CA SER A 73 8.57 16.77 -7.29
C SER A 73 7.79 16.94 -5.99
N VAL A 74 8.46 17.50 -4.98
CA VAL A 74 7.89 17.77 -3.65
C VAL A 74 7.84 19.27 -3.43
N ASP A 75 6.65 19.77 -3.16
CA ASP A 75 6.38 21.18 -2.81
C ASP A 75 5.91 21.25 -1.36
N THR A 76 6.61 22.03 -0.53
CA THR A 76 6.25 22.20 0.88
C THR A 76 5.11 23.20 1.02
N LEU A 77 3.92 22.72 1.33
CA LEU A 77 2.72 23.54 1.55
C LEU A 77 2.73 24.19 2.94
N HIS A 78 3.23 23.48 3.93
CA HIS A 78 3.41 23.95 5.31
C HIS A 78 4.55 23.18 5.97
N SER A 79 5.37 23.89 6.76
CA SER A 79 6.38 23.27 7.62
C SER A 79 6.44 24.01 8.96
N GLY A 80 5.98 23.33 10.01
CA GLY A 80 6.03 23.79 11.39
C GLY A 80 6.93 22.89 12.25
N ARG A 81 6.99 23.18 13.54
CA ARG A 81 7.81 22.44 14.50
C ARG A 81 7.39 20.97 14.58
N THR A 82 6.11 20.68 14.68
CA THR A 82 5.56 19.33 14.91
C THR A 82 4.95 18.72 13.65
N MET A 83 4.50 19.53 12.70
CA MET A 83 3.78 19.04 11.52
C MET A 83 4.34 19.68 10.24
N ALA A 84 4.33 18.91 9.16
CA ALA A 84 4.56 19.40 7.81
C ALA A 84 3.53 18.81 6.84
N THR A 85 3.18 19.55 5.82
CA THR A 85 2.32 19.08 4.73
C THR A 85 3.03 19.37 3.41
N VAL A 86 3.14 18.35 2.57
CA VAL A 86 3.76 18.47 1.26
C VAL A 86 2.81 18.04 0.16
N GLY A 87 2.85 18.76 -0.97
CA GLY A 87 2.29 18.34 -2.23
C GLY A 87 3.33 17.54 -3.01
N VAL A 88 2.97 16.39 -3.56
CA VAL A 88 3.89 15.58 -4.34
C VAL A 88 3.28 15.29 -5.70
N ALA A 89 3.97 15.67 -6.77
CA ALA A 89 3.57 15.40 -8.14
C ALA A 89 4.49 14.36 -8.78
N VAL A 90 3.92 13.38 -9.47
CA VAL A 90 4.68 12.42 -10.29
C VAL A 90 4.38 12.68 -11.76
N ARG A 91 5.44 12.80 -12.56
CA ARG A 91 5.38 13.14 -13.98
C ARG A 91 6.25 12.20 -14.82
N GLN A 92 5.96 12.17 -16.12
CA GLN A 92 6.81 11.62 -17.17
C GLN A 92 6.86 12.65 -18.31
N GLY A 93 7.83 13.56 -18.23
CA GLY A 93 7.90 14.75 -19.08
C GLY A 93 6.69 15.65 -18.82
N GLN A 94 5.92 16.00 -19.85
CA GLN A 94 4.73 16.86 -19.71
C GLN A 94 3.49 16.10 -19.18
N ARG A 95 3.56 14.78 -19.03
CA ARG A 95 2.43 13.99 -18.56
C ARG A 95 2.37 13.93 -17.05
N HIS A 96 1.29 14.43 -16.47
CA HIS A 96 1.00 14.30 -15.04
C HIS A 96 0.42 12.90 -14.78
N ILE A 97 1.09 12.11 -13.95
CA ILE A 97 0.75 10.70 -13.67
C ILE A 97 -0.02 10.58 -12.35
N SER A 98 0.50 11.19 -11.27
CA SER A 98 -0.23 11.22 -10.01
C SER A 98 0.02 12.53 -9.26
N GLN A 99 -0.93 12.87 -8.37
CA GLN A 99 -0.86 14.00 -7.46
C GLN A 99 -1.22 13.53 -6.05
N ALA A 100 -0.40 13.89 -5.08
CA ALA A 100 -0.61 13.52 -3.69
C ALA A 100 -0.47 14.71 -2.75
N THR A 101 -1.13 14.58 -1.58
CA THR A 101 -0.86 15.38 -0.38
C THR A 101 -0.41 14.42 0.72
N VAL A 102 0.71 14.72 1.35
CA VAL A 102 1.29 13.92 2.43
C VAL A 102 1.41 14.78 3.68
N LEU A 103 0.89 14.26 4.79
CA LEU A 103 1.09 14.82 6.13
C LEU A 103 2.23 14.08 6.82
N LEU A 104 3.14 14.86 7.41
CA LEU A 104 4.22 14.36 8.24
C LEU A 104 4.13 15.00 9.63
N ASP A 105 4.51 14.26 10.67
CA ASP A 105 4.56 14.80 12.02
C ASP A 105 5.76 14.25 12.82
N THR A 106 6.03 14.87 13.96
CA THR A 106 6.92 14.29 14.98
C THR A 106 6.16 13.25 15.80
N GLU A 107 6.88 12.25 16.29
CA GLU A 107 6.27 11.28 17.23
C GLU A 107 6.02 11.94 18.59
N GLU A 108 4.89 11.58 19.17
CA GLU A 108 4.48 12.00 20.51
C GLU A 108 4.14 10.77 21.36
N GLU A 109 4.25 10.92 22.69
CA GLU A 109 3.84 9.87 23.61
C GLU A 109 2.32 9.73 23.68
N ASP A 110 1.85 8.49 23.85
CA ASP A 110 0.42 8.20 23.95
C ASP A 110 -0.16 8.75 25.26
N VAL A 111 -1.11 9.69 25.16
CA VAL A 111 -1.97 10.10 26.27
C VAL A 111 -3.19 9.17 26.38
N ILE A 112 -3.69 8.71 25.23
CA ILE A 112 -4.76 7.72 25.12
C ILE A 112 -4.35 6.68 24.08
N ARG A 113 -4.75 5.42 24.27
CA ARG A 113 -4.46 4.36 23.31
C ARG A 113 -5.61 3.37 23.22
N HIS A 114 -6.11 3.14 22.00
CA HIS A 114 -7.00 2.04 21.66
C HIS A 114 -6.91 1.71 20.18
N ALA A 115 -7.10 0.45 19.84
CA ALA A 115 -7.20 -0.01 18.46
C ALA A 115 -8.19 -1.18 18.40
N PRO A 116 -8.89 -1.39 17.28
CA PRO A 116 -9.72 -2.57 17.11
C PRO A 116 -8.84 -3.83 17.18
N PRO A 117 -9.37 -4.93 17.72
CA PRO A 117 -8.65 -6.20 17.74
C PRO A 117 -8.35 -6.70 16.31
N LEU A 118 -7.31 -7.52 16.19
CA LEU A 118 -7.05 -8.25 14.96
C LEU A 118 -8.22 -9.20 14.68
N PRO A 119 -8.74 -9.26 13.44
CA PRO A 119 -9.76 -10.24 13.09
C PRO A 119 -9.29 -11.68 13.34
N ALA A 120 -10.19 -12.55 13.81
CA ALA A 120 -9.89 -13.93 14.11
C ALA A 120 -9.87 -14.79 12.81
N VAL A 121 -8.84 -14.64 12.01
CA VAL A 121 -8.68 -15.28 10.69
C VAL A 121 -7.67 -16.44 10.69
N GLY A 122 -7.17 -16.81 11.85
CA GLY A 122 -6.10 -17.83 11.99
C GLY A 122 -4.71 -17.26 11.69
N ASP A 123 -3.71 -18.10 11.84
CA ASP A 123 -2.31 -17.75 11.65
C ASP A 123 -1.90 -17.78 10.17
N PRO A 124 -0.91 -17.00 9.75
CA PRO A 124 -0.43 -17.01 8.37
C PRO A 124 0.06 -18.39 7.92
N GLU A 125 0.59 -19.22 8.83
CA GLU A 125 1.05 -20.57 8.55
C GLU A 125 -0.11 -21.52 8.15
N GLN A 126 -1.34 -21.21 8.55
CA GLN A 126 -2.55 -21.97 8.21
C GLN A 126 -3.21 -21.46 6.92
N ALA A 127 -2.87 -20.27 6.47
CA ALA A 127 -3.41 -19.68 5.26
C ALA A 127 -2.69 -20.23 4.01
N LYS A 128 -3.44 -20.36 2.90
CA LYS A 128 -2.91 -20.90 1.64
C LYS A 128 -1.95 -19.90 0.99
N PRO A 129 -0.74 -20.33 0.58
CA PRO A 129 0.13 -19.50 -0.24
C PRO A 129 -0.57 -19.05 -1.53
N ALA A 130 -0.46 -17.79 -1.86
CA ALA A 130 -1.03 -17.18 -3.06
C ALA A 130 0.11 -16.74 -3.99
N GLU A 131 0.66 -17.67 -4.76
CA GLU A 131 1.82 -17.44 -5.62
C GLU A 131 1.55 -16.39 -6.68
N ASN A 132 0.33 -16.37 -7.23
CA ASN A 132 -0.12 -15.38 -8.20
C ASN A 132 -0.23 -13.94 -7.64
N LEU A 133 -0.20 -13.78 -6.33
CA LEU A 133 -0.20 -12.49 -5.63
C LEU A 133 1.18 -12.17 -5.01
N SER A 134 2.08 -13.13 -4.97
CA SER A 134 3.42 -13.01 -4.38
C SER A 134 4.39 -12.44 -5.40
N HIS A 135 4.37 -11.11 -5.57
CA HIS A 135 5.18 -10.41 -6.55
C HIS A 135 6.23 -9.51 -5.90
N HIS A 136 7.32 -9.26 -6.61
CA HIS A 136 8.35 -8.28 -6.26
C HIS A 136 8.99 -8.46 -4.87
N GLY A 137 9.07 -9.71 -4.39
CA GLY A 137 9.63 -10.05 -3.08
C GLY A 137 8.62 -10.16 -1.94
N ALA A 138 7.33 -9.93 -2.21
CA ALA A 138 6.27 -10.19 -1.24
C ALA A 138 5.99 -11.69 -1.10
N GLU A 139 5.79 -12.15 0.11
CA GLU A 139 5.11 -13.41 0.42
C GLU A 139 3.65 -13.12 0.80
N VAL A 140 2.72 -13.78 0.12
CA VAL A 140 1.29 -13.57 0.32
C VAL A 140 0.60 -14.90 0.60
N ARG A 141 -0.31 -14.88 1.56
CA ARG A 141 -1.17 -16.02 1.90
C ARG A 141 -2.62 -15.55 2.02
N ILE A 142 -3.51 -16.22 1.31
CA ILE A 142 -4.92 -15.85 1.31
C ILE A 142 -5.69 -16.60 2.38
N VAL A 143 -6.53 -15.85 3.12
CA VAL A 143 -7.39 -16.42 4.16
C VAL A 143 -8.65 -17.00 3.51
N GLY A 144 -9.13 -18.13 4.04
CA GLY A 144 -10.42 -18.71 3.64
C GLY A 144 -10.42 -19.42 2.29
N ASN A 145 -9.26 -19.79 1.75
CA ASN A 145 -9.15 -20.59 0.53
C ASN A 145 -9.82 -19.93 -0.71
N VAL A 146 -9.79 -18.62 -0.78
CA VAL A 146 -10.39 -17.81 -1.86
C VAL A 146 -9.48 -17.79 -3.07
N ASP A 147 -10.03 -17.94 -4.27
CA ASP A 147 -9.38 -17.62 -5.54
C ASP A 147 -10.03 -16.37 -6.15
N LEU A 148 -9.34 -15.25 -6.07
CA LEU A 148 -9.83 -13.99 -6.63
C LEU A 148 -9.83 -13.98 -8.17
N GLY A 149 -9.10 -14.90 -8.80
CA GLY A 149 -9.04 -15.03 -10.26
C GLY A 149 -10.23 -15.79 -10.84
N ASP A 150 -10.84 -16.69 -10.06
CA ASP A 150 -11.91 -17.57 -10.51
C ASP A 150 -13.27 -16.83 -10.57
N PRO A 151 -13.85 -16.62 -11.78
CA PRO A 151 -15.12 -15.92 -11.92
C PRO A 151 -16.32 -16.72 -11.39
N GLU A 152 -16.17 -18.04 -11.16
CA GLU A 152 -17.24 -18.89 -10.63
C GLU A 152 -17.23 -18.98 -9.09
N GLN A 153 -16.15 -18.53 -8.46
CA GLN A 153 -16.06 -18.55 -7.00
C GLN A 153 -16.72 -17.31 -6.36
N VAL A 154 -18.04 -17.38 -6.23
CA VAL A 154 -18.86 -16.30 -5.63
C VAL A 154 -18.71 -16.29 -4.11
N GLY A 155 -18.60 -15.10 -3.53
CA GLY A 155 -18.47 -14.88 -2.09
C GLY A 155 -18.75 -13.43 -1.66
N PRO A 156 -18.62 -13.10 -0.38
CA PRO A 156 -18.81 -11.72 0.10
C PRO A 156 -17.77 -10.77 -0.51
N PRO A 157 -18.09 -9.45 -0.60
CA PRO A 157 -17.21 -8.44 -1.20
C PRO A 157 -16.03 -8.07 -0.31
N GLU A 158 -15.40 -9.05 0.29
CA GLU A 158 -14.29 -8.90 1.22
C GLU A 158 -13.17 -9.89 0.93
N VAL A 159 -11.95 -9.54 1.30
CA VAL A 159 -10.79 -10.42 1.24
C VAL A 159 -9.83 -10.09 2.37
N ALA A 160 -9.24 -11.12 2.95
CA ALA A 160 -8.16 -11.00 3.91
C ALA A 160 -6.93 -11.76 3.41
N VAL A 161 -5.77 -11.13 3.50
CA VAL A 161 -4.49 -11.74 3.14
C VAL A 161 -3.45 -11.46 4.21
N TRP A 162 -2.61 -12.43 4.49
CA TRP A 162 -1.36 -12.23 5.17
C TRP A 162 -0.29 -11.86 4.15
N VAL A 163 0.47 -10.81 4.44
CA VAL A 163 1.54 -10.33 3.57
C VAL A 163 2.76 -9.95 4.38
N ARG A 164 3.95 -10.23 3.83
CA ARG A 164 5.24 -9.74 4.33
C ARG A 164 6.25 -9.60 3.19
N TRP A 165 7.30 -8.83 3.44
CA TRP A 165 8.51 -8.78 2.61
C TRP A 165 9.70 -9.21 3.46
N PRO A 166 10.15 -10.47 3.35
CA PRO A 166 11.25 -10.99 4.19
C PRO A 166 12.53 -10.15 4.13
N ASP A 167 12.82 -9.56 2.96
CA ASP A 167 14.01 -8.74 2.71
C ASP A 167 13.81 -7.25 3.04
N ALA A 168 12.66 -6.85 3.58
CA ALA A 168 12.43 -5.46 3.97
C ALA A 168 13.38 -5.04 5.11
N PRO A 169 13.96 -3.82 5.04
CA PRO A 169 14.89 -3.34 6.05
C PRO A 169 14.15 -3.11 7.38
N ARG A 170 14.66 -3.72 8.45
CA ARG A 170 14.09 -3.52 9.78
C ARG A 170 14.44 -2.15 10.32
N GLY A 171 13.47 -1.50 10.99
CA GLY A 171 13.66 -0.20 11.62
C GLY A 171 13.72 0.99 10.67
N ASP A 172 13.71 0.78 9.35
CA ASP A 172 13.60 1.86 8.37
C ASP A 172 12.12 2.21 8.16
N ARG A 173 11.63 3.15 8.93
CA ARG A 173 10.21 3.50 8.95
C ARG A 173 9.69 4.01 7.61
N ALA A 174 10.45 4.84 6.93
CA ALA A 174 10.03 5.40 5.63
C ALA A 174 9.87 4.28 4.58
N ARG A 175 10.85 3.39 4.46
CA ARG A 175 10.76 2.23 3.57
C ARG A 175 9.64 1.28 3.97
N ASN A 176 9.46 1.00 5.25
CA ASN A 176 8.40 0.11 5.72
C ASN A 176 7.00 0.69 5.43
N HIS A 177 6.77 1.99 5.58
CA HIS A 177 5.53 2.65 5.18
C HIS A 177 5.33 2.58 3.65
N ALA A 178 6.39 2.82 2.86
CA ALA A 178 6.34 2.76 1.41
C ALA A 178 6.02 1.33 0.90
N ILE A 179 6.63 0.30 1.49
CA ILE A 179 6.34 -1.11 1.17
C ILE A 179 4.91 -1.47 1.57
N SER A 180 4.45 -1.03 2.74
CA SER A 180 3.07 -1.25 3.18
C SER A 180 2.07 -0.61 2.22
N ALA A 181 2.32 0.63 1.80
CA ALA A 181 1.49 1.32 0.82
C ALA A 181 1.44 0.58 -0.52
N TRP A 182 2.56 0.05 -0.98
CA TRP A 182 2.65 -0.73 -2.21
C TRP A 182 1.60 -1.84 -2.26
N TYR A 183 1.44 -2.58 -1.20
CA TYR A 183 0.56 -3.74 -1.23
C TYR A 183 -0.92 -3.41 -1.06
N THR A 184 -1.26 -2.28 -0.45
CA THR A 184 -2.67 -1.89 -0.24
C THR A 184 -3.44 -1.65 -1.54
N ASP A 185 -2.75 -1.50 -2.67
CA ASP A 185 -3.34 -1.27 -4.00
C ASP A 185 -3.78 -2.56 -4.73
N ASN A 186 -3.64 -3.75 -4.12
CA ASN A 186 -3.82 -5.00 -4.86
C ASN A 186 -5.21 -5.64 -4.76
N MET A 187 -5.94 -5.50 -3.64
CA MET A 187 -7.00 -6.45 -3.31
C MET A 187 -8.42 -5.96 -3.55
N LEU A 188 -8.66 -4.65 -3.50
CA LEU A 188 -10.02 -4.09 -3.44
C LEU A 188 -10.86 -4.40 -4.68
N ILE A 189 -10.26 -4.35 -5.88
CA ILE A 189 -10.97 -4.64 -7.14
C ILE A 189 -11.41 -6.11 -7.16
N GLY A 190 -10.52 -7.02 -6.78
CA GLY A 190 -10.85 -8.44 -6.68
C GLY A 190 -11.94 -8.72 -5.64
N ALA A 191 -11.87 -8.07 -4.47
CA ALA A 191 -12.90 -8.17 -3.45
C ALA A 191 -14.28 -7.73 -3.98
N ALA A 192 -14.33 -6.63 -4.74
CA ALA A 192 -15.57 -6.12 -5.34
C ALA A 192 -16.16 -7.04 -6.42
N MET A 193 -15.33 -7.85 -7.07
CA MET A 193 -15.80 -8.79 -8.10
C MET A 193 -16.43 -10.05 -7.49
N ARG A 194 -16.05 -10.46 -6.29
CA ARG A 194 -16.47 -11.69 -5.64
C ARG A 194 -17.98 -11.96 -5.58
N PRO A 195 -18.88 -10.97 -5.35
CA PRO A 195 -20.32 -11.24 -5.32
C PRO A 195 -20.95 -11.54 -6.69
N HIS A 196 -20.20 -11.42 -7.78
CA HIS A 196 -20.73 -11.40 -9.13
C HIS A 196 -20.27 -12.64 -9.91
N ALA A 197 -21.16 -13.63 -10.09
CA ALA A 197 -20.88 -14.82 -10.91
C ALA A 197 -20.47 -14.41 -12.33
N GLY A 198 -19.47 -15.07 -12.89
CA GLY A 198 -18.93 -14.77 -14.22
C GLY A 198 -17.96 -13.57 -14.24
N VAL A 199 -17.62 -12.96 -13.08
CA VAL A 199 -16.69 -11.84 -12.99
C VAL A 199 -15.59 -12.17 -11.97
N GLY A 200 -14.34 -12.16 -12.40
CA GLY A 200 -13.20 -12.48 -11.54
C GLY A 200 -11.96 -11.64 -11.86
N GLY A 201 -11.00 -11.64 -10.94
CA GLY A 201 -9.76 -10.88 -11.06
C GLY A 201 -8.91 -11.24 -12.27
N SER A 202 -9.05 -12.45 -12.83
CA SER A 202 -8.40 -12.85 -14.09
C SER A 202 -8.83 -12.01 -15.29
N MET A 203 -9.98 -11.35 -15.21
CA MET A 203 -10.49 -10.46 -16.24
C MET A 203 -9.90 -9.04 -16.18
N ALA A 204 -9.28 -8.68 -15.06
CA ALA A 204 -8.66 -7.37 -14.88
C ALA A 204 -7.49 -7.17 -15.85
N HIS A 205 -7.46 -6.02 -16.53
CA HIS A 205 -6.53 -5.68 -17.60
C HIS A 205 -6.55 -6.63 -18.82
N ALA A 206 -7.48 -7.58 -18.89
CA ALA A 206 -7.69 -8.47 -20.03
C ALA A 206 -8.98 -8.05 -20.78
N SER A 207 -10.14 -8.39 -20.23
CA SER A 207 -11.46 -8.03 -20.78
C SER A 207 -12.10 -6.83 -20.05
N LEU A 208 -11.64 -6.54 -18.83
CA LEU A 208 -12.10 -5.39 -18.03
C LEU A 208 -10.95 -4.39 -17.83
N SER A 209 -11.21 -3.14 -18.17
CA SER A 209 -10.30 -2.04 -17.82
C SER A 209 -10.47 -1.70 -16.35
N THR A 210 -9.45 -1.97 -15.57
CA THR A 210 -9.43 -1.72 -14.12
C THR A 210 -8.27 -0.82 -13.74
N GLY A 211 -8.45 -0.01 -12.71
CA GLY A 211 -7.39 0.84 -12.17
C GLY A 211 -7.87 1.63 -10.97
N VAL A 212 -6.96 1.92 -10.07
CA VAL A 212 -7.22 2.78 -8.93
C VAL A 212 -7.25 4.23 -9.39
N VAL A 213 -8.25 4.98 -8.93
CA VAL A 213 -8.44 6.41 -9.27
C VAL A 213 -7.97 7.30 -8.12
N THR A 214 -8.24 6.87 -6.89
CA THR A 214 -7.82 7.56 -5.65
C THR A 214 -7.48 6.55 -4.59
N HIS A 215 -6.51 6.89 -3.72
CA HIS A 215 -6.17 6.08 -2.56
C HIS A 215 -5.85 6.99 -1.37
N THR A 216 -6.28 6.59 -0.18
CA THR A 216 -5.97 7.30 1.08
C THR A 216 -5.41 6.30 2.08
N LEU A 217 -4.29 6.66 2.72
CA LEU A 217 -3.65 5.86 3.76
C LEU A 217 -3.41 6.70 5.01
N THR A 218 -3.50 6.07 6.18
CA THR A 218 -3.07 6.65 7.46
C THR A 218 -2.22 5.63 8.19
N PHE A 219 -1.05 6.04 8.64
CA PHE A 219 -0.11 5.22 9.40
C PHE A 219 -0.22 5.59 10.87
N HIS A 220 -0.71 4.67 11.69
CA HIS A 220 -0.90 4.89 13.13
C HIS A 220 0.32 4.48 13.94
N GLU A 221 0.99 3.40 13.54
CA GLU A 221 2.11 2.82 14.27
C GLU A 221 3.28 2.47 13.35
N ALA A 222 4.47 2.43 13.93
CA ALA A 222 5.63 1.86 13.26
C ALA A 222 5.47 0.35 13.14
N SER A 223 5.83 -0.20 12.00
CA SER A 223 5.84 -1.64 11.77
C SER A 223 6.91 -2.00 10.75
N ASP A 224 7.49 -3.18 10.88
CA ASP A 224 8.43 -3.71 9.90
C ASP A 224 7.68 -4.57 8.88
N ALA A 225 7.81 -4.26 7.62
CA ALA A 225 7.17 -5.02 6.54
C ALA A 225 7.73 -6.44 6.39
N ALA A 226 8.86 -6.75 7.04
CA ALA A 226 9.41 -8.10 7.13
C ALA A 226 8.58 -9.03 8.04
N ASP A 227 7.75 -8.47 8.91
CA ASP A 227 6.82 -9.24 9.75
C ASP A 227 5.50 -9.50 9.01
N TRP A 228 4.74 -10.50 9.44
CA TRP A 228 3.42 -10.75 8.88
C TRP A 228 2.42 -9.66 9.26
N HIS A 229 1.77 -9.12 8.25
CA HIS A 229 0.66 -8.17 8.36
C HIS A 229 -0.61 -8.80 7.80
N LEU A 230 -1.70 -8.71 8.53
CA LEU A 230 -3.03 -9.02 8.01
C LEU A 230 -3.56 -7.78 7.30
N LEU A 231 -3.79 -7.87 6.00
CA LEU A 231 -4.48 -6.86 5.21
C LEU A 231 -5.91 -7.36 4.94
N THR A 232 -6.89 -6.60 5.43
CA THR A 232 -8.31 -6.83 5.14
C THR A 232 -8.81 -5.76 4.18
N ASN A 233 -9.67 -6.16 3.24
CA ASN A 233 -10.34 -5.26 2.32
C ASN A 233 -11.81 -5.59 2.27
N ASP A 234 -12.63 -4.55 2.30
CA ASP A 234 -14.09 -4.61 2.19
C ASP A 234 -14.51 -3.63 1.08
N ALA A 235 -15.19 -4.15 0.04
CA ALA A 235 -15.70 -3.37 -1.05
C ALA A 235 -17.15 -2.98 -0.76
N ALA A 236 -17.34 -1.86 -0.10
CA ALA A 236 -18.63 -1.37 0.37
C ALA A 236 -19.59 -0.98 -0.77
N TYR A 237 -19.07 -0.68 -1.94
CA TYR A 237 -19.87 -0.30 -3.12
C TYR A 237 -19.22 -0.73 -4.42
N ALA A 238 -20.00 -1.30 -5.32
CA ALA A 238 -19.65 -1.49 -6.72
C ALA A 238 -20.83 -1.11 -7.61
N GLY A 239 -20.62 -0.24 -8.59
CA GLY A 239 -21.66 0.20 -9.51
C GLY A 239 -21.22 1.36 -10.39
N ARG A 240 -21.89 1.53 -11.54
CA ARG A 240 -21.63 2.61 -12.49
C ARG A 240 -20.16 2.71 -12.93
N GLY A 241 -19.46 1.57 -13.03
CA GLY A 241 -18.04 1.52 -13.36
C GLY A 241 -17.12 2.05 -12.25
N ARG A 242 -17.56 2.05 -10.99
CA ARG A 242 -16.76 2.47 -9.82
C ARG A 242 -16.86 1.45 -8.70
N VAL A 243 -15.77 1.33 -7.97
CA VAL A 243 -15.70 0.57 -6.72
C VAL A 243 -15.25 1.53 -5.62
N TYR A 244 -15.85 1.41 -4.46
CA TYR A 244 -15.39 2.04 -3.23
C TYR A 244 -15.28 1.01 -2.13
N GLY A 245 -14.22 1.08 -1.37
CA GLY A 245 -14.02 0.21 -0.23
C GLY A 245 -12.96 0.74 0.73
N THR A 246 -12.82 0.02 1.82
CA THR A 246 -11.86 0.31 2.88
C THR A 246 -11.03 -0.94 3.19
N GLY A 247 -9.86 -0.73 3.74
CA GLY A 247 -8.99 -1.81 4.19
C GLY A 247 -8.26 -1.42 5.46
N ARG A 248 -7.73 -2.42 6.14
CA ARG A 248 -6.89 -2.24 7.30
C ARG A 248 -5.69 -3.17 7.20
N SER A 249 -4.50 -2.63 7.48
CA SER A 249 -3.30 -3.43 7.70
C SER A 249 -3.01 -3.48 9.21
N SER A 250 -2.87 -4.66 9.75
CA SER A 250 -2.59 -4.88 11.18
C SER A 250 -1.45 -5.86 11.32
N ARG A 251 -0.45 -5.50 12.13
CA ARG A 251 0.67 -6.41 12.45
C ARG A 251 0.16 -7.59 13.30
N ARG A 252 0.64 -8.80 13.00
CA ARG A 252 0.50 -9.93 13.92
C ARG A 252 1.27 -9.62 15.19
N THR A 253 0.58 -9.25 16.27
CA THR A 253 1.19 -9.20 17.60
C THR A 253 1.35 -10.62 18.09
N GLY A 254 2.59 -11.05 18.36
CA GLY A 254 2.82 -12.29 19.07
C GLY A 254 2.05 -12.24 20.40
N LEU A 255 1.22 -13.25 20.66
CA LEU A 255 0.50 -13.45 21.91
C LEU A 255 1.47 -13.43 23.08
N SER A 256 1.57 -12.30 23.77
CA SER A 256 1.88 -12.26 25.21
C SER A 256 1.30 -10.98 25.84
N CYS A 257 -0.02 -10.85 25.85
CA CYS A 257 -0.65 -10.16 26.95
C CYS A 257 -0.56 -11.09 28.17
N ARG A 258 0.58 -11.13 28.83
CA ARG A 258 0.60 -11.47 30.24
C ARG A 258 0.02 -10.24 30.97
N PRO A 259 -1.10 -10.35 31.68
CA PRO A 259 -1.50 -9.32 32.61
C PRO A 259 -0.38 -9.24 33.65
N SER A 260 0.35 -8.14 33.69
CA SER A 260 1.21 -7.84 34.83
C SER A 260 0.28 -7.55 36.00
N ALA A 261 0.02 -8.56 36.82
CA ALA A 261 -0.47 -8.37 38.17
C ALA A 261 0.62 -7.59 38.92
N ARG A 262 0.48 -6.29 39.00
CA ARG A 262 1.14 -5.50 40.04
C ARG A 262 0.32 -5.66 41.29
N THR A 263 0.79 -6.55 42.16
CA THR A 263 0.45 -6.53 43.56
C THR A 263 1.30 -5.46 44.22
N ARG A 264 0.63 -4.41 44.76
CA ARG A 264 1.07 -3.39 45.75
C ARG A 264 2.29 -2.55 45.44
#